data_853be9f4a39959b0b5dd083adb951c35
#
_entry.id   853be9f4a39959b0b5dd083adb951c35
#
_cell.length_a   1.000
_cell.length_b   1.000
_cell.length_c   1.000
_cell.angle_alpha   90.00
_cell.angle_beta   90.00
_cell.angle_gamma   90.00
#
_symmetry.space_group_name_H-M   'P 1'
#
loop_
_entity.id
_entity.type
_entity.pdbx_description
1 polymer ?
#
loop_
_entity_poly.entity_id
_entity_poly.type
_entity_poly.pdbx_seq_one_letter_code
_entity_poly.pdbx_strand_id
1 'polypeptide(L)'
;MALIEISQEQFDHYCHSLVHHSFIQTSEMASLMAKRGAKPQFLGLEKDGELKVAAMVFNQKVAGGWRMELNAGPNTNHPEELEHFYTQLKDYAKQKDVIELILKPYDNYQSFDTDGIPISHPNTDLISLLTALGYKHDSLKTGYPEGEPVWHYVKKLEGIDSSRLTHSFSKKGKALIKKANTFGIKLRQLKRDELHHFKEITEATSDRRDYLDKSLSYYQDFYDSFGDSCEFMVATLNFEDYLNNLKQRQLQLATSINKVKGDLGKNPHSEKKQNRLKELSSQFETFQVRISEALHFLEEYGTKDVFLAGSLFIYTEQEAVYLFSGSYPKFNKFYSPALLQEHAMLKAIHKGIKQYNFLGITGKFDGSDGVLRFKQNFNGFILQKPGTFRCYPFPIKYHFIRLAKKLLNRY
;
A
#
# COMPACT_ATOMS: atom_id res chain seq x y z
N MET A 1 -2.61 12.95 36.03
CA MET A 1 -2.48 12.64 34.60
C MET A 1 -1.48 13.60 33.97
N ALA A 2 -0.43 13.09 33.30
CA ALA A 2 0.62 13.91 32.71
C ALA A 2 1.08 13.35 31.36
N LEU A 3 1.35 14.21 30.39
CA LEU A 3 2.05 13.85 29.16
C LEU A 3 3.54 13.87 29.45
N ILE A 4 4.19 12.74 29.24
CA ILE A 4 5.62 12.55 29.52
C ILE A 4 6.34 12.01 28.30
N GLU A 5 7.65 12.22 28.23
CA GLU A 5 8.49 11.49 27.29
C GLU A 5 8.72 10.07 27.82
N ILE A 6 8.52 9.08 26.97
CA ILE A 6 8.69 7.66 27.29
C ILE A 6 9.82 7.05 26.46
N SER A 7 10.36 5.92 26.90
CA SER A 7 11.35 5.19 26.13
C SER A 7 10.72 4.52 24.90
N GLN A 8 11.54 4.19 23.90
CA GLN A 8 11.12 3.39 22.77
C GLN A 8 10.56 2.04 23.25
N GLU A 9 11.18 1.40 24.21
CA GLU A 9 10.78 0.11 24.75
C GLU A 9 9.38 0.17 25.41
N GLN A 10 9.09 1.24 26.17
CA GLN A 10 7.75 1.47 26.73
C GLN A 10 6.71 1.69 25.64
N PHE A 11 7.06 2.45 24.60
CA PHE A 11 6.20 2.69 23.45
C PHE A 11 5.88 1.38 22.72
N ASP A 12 6.90 0.60 22.35
CA ASP A 12 6.73 -0.65 21.62
C ASP A 12 5.90 -1.65 22.46
N HIS A 13 6.18 -1.79 23.76
CA HIS A 13 5.41 -2.64 24.66
C HIS A 13 3.92 -2.25 24.70
N TYR A 14 3.61 -0.96 24.77
CA TYR A 14 2.24 -0.48 24.75
C TYR A 14 1.56 -0.78 23.41
N CYS A 15 2.24 -0.54 22.30
CA CYS A 15 1.70 -0.72 20.95
C CYS A 15 1.39 -2.19 20.61
N HIS A 16 2.09 -3.16 21.19
CA HIS A 16 1.77 -4.59 21.03
C HIS A 16 0.36 -4.95 21.50
N SER A 17 -0.19 -4.24 22.48
CA SER A 17 -1.53 -4.51 23.03
C SER A 17 -2.67 -3.92 22.18
N LEU A 18 -2.38 -3.16 21.15
CA LEU A 18 -3.36 -2.41 20.39
C LEU A 18 -4.02 -3.24 19.28
N VAL A 19 -5.31 -3.03 19.08
CA VAL A 19 -6.07 -3.64 17.97
C VAL A 19 -5.81 -2.92 16.66
N HIS A 20 -5.65 -1.59 16.72
CA HIS A 20 -5.38 -0.74 15.57
C HIS A 20 -4.07 0.02 15.77
N HIS A 21 -3.15 -0.17 14.85
CA HIS A 21 -1.84 0.45 14.91
C HIS A 21 -1.26 0.55 13.49
N SER A 22 -0.74 1.72 13.13
CA SER A 22 -0.13 1.93 11.83
C SER A 22 1.36 1.68 11.87
N PHE A 23 1.92 1.14 10.78
CA PHE A 23 3.37 1.03 10.61
C PHE A 23 4.12 2.38 10.73
N ILE A 24 3.40 3.51 10.55
CA ILE A 24 3.98 4.86 10.72
C ILE A 24 4.28 5.16 12.20
N GLN A 25 3.59 4.50 13.12
CA GLN A 25 3.78 4.65 14.57
C GLN A 25 4.59 3.49 15.15
N THR A 26 5.73 3.15 14.54
CA THR A 26 6.62 2.07 14.98
C THR A 26 8.05 2.56 15.22
N SER A 27 8.81 1.81 15.98
CA SER A 27 10.24 2.08 16.21
C SER A 27 11.09 1.97 14.94
N GLU A 28 10.69 1.11 14.01
CA GLU A 28 11.30 1.01 12.68
C GLU A 28 11.11 2.30 11.88
N MET A 29 9.90 2.89 11.92
CA MET A 29 9.64 4.19 11.30
C MET A 29 10.41 5.31 12.01
N ALA A 30 10.55 5.28 13.33
CA ALA A 30 11.40 6.22 14.07
C ALA A 30 12.85 6.16 13.56
N SER A 31 13.40 4.95 13.42
CA SER A 31 14.73 4.72 12.87
C SER A 31 14.90 5.30 11.46
N LEU A 32 13.93 5.02 10.57
CA LEU A 32 13.93 5.55 9.21
C LEU A 32 13.92 7.08 9.19
N MET A 33 13.03 7.68 9.98
CA MET A 33 12.87 9.14 10.02
C MET A 33 14.10 9.83 10.63
N ALA A 34 14.76 9.21 11.62
CA ALA A 34 16.01 9.69 12.18
C ALA A 34 17.13 9.71 11.13
N LYS A 35 17.29 8.65 10.33
CA LYS A 35 18.24 8.60 9.19
C LYS A 35 17.94 9.70 8.15
N ARG A 36 16.67 10.12 8.05
CA ARG A 36 16.19 11.18 7.14
C ARG A 36 16.28 12.59 7.76
N GLY A 37 16.86 12.75 8.94
CA GLY A 37 17.10 14.04 9.58
C GLY A 37 15.93 14.57 10.44
N ALA A 38 14.86 13.81 10.63
CA ALA A 38 13.86 14.13 11.64
C ALA A 38 14.35 13.70 13.03
N LYS A 39 13.72 14.26 14.06
CA LYS A 39 13.95 13.85 15.45
C LYS A 39 12.69 13.19 16.00
N PRO A 40 12.59 11.86 15.97
CA PRO A 40 11.47 11.16 16.58
C PRO A 40 11.53 11.30 18.10
N GLN A 41 10.35 11.41 18.72
CA GLN A 41 10.17 11.37 20.17
C GLN A 41 8.93 10.54 20.50
N PHE A 42 9.03 9.73 21.57
CA PHE A 42 7.92 8.94 22.06
C PHE A 42 7.31 9.66 23.27
N LEU A 43 5.99 9.89 23.20
CA LEU A 43 5.21 10.56 24.22
C LEU A 43 4.16 9.60 24.77
N GLY A 44 3.91 9.68 26.07
CA GLY A 44 2.90 8.89 26.73
C GLY A 44 2.02 9.74 27.64
N LEU A 45 0.71 9.52 27.62
CA LEU A 45 -0.20 10.04 28.64
C LEU A 45 -0.34 9.00 29.74
N GLU A 46 0.20 9.33 30.91
CA GLU A 46 0.13 8.46 32.10
C GLU A 46 -1.00 8.90 33.03
N LYS A 47 -1.72 7.91 33.55
CA LYS A 47 -2.76 8.07 34.56
C LYS A 47 -2.62 6.96 35.60
N ASP A 48 -2.45 7.33 36.86
CA ASP A 48 -2.34 6.40 38.00
C ASP A 48 -1.23 5.33 37.83
N GLY A 49 -0.10 5.75 37.20
CA GLY A 49 1.03 4.87 36.94
C GLY A 49 0.89 3.96 35.69
N GLU A 50 -0.19 4.08 34.94
CA GLU A 50 -0.44 3.34 33.71
C GLU A 50 -0.42 4.22 32.47
N LEU A 51 0.16 3.73 31.40
CA LEU A 51 0.15 4.38 30.10
C LEU A 51 -1.22 4.17 29.43
N LYS A 52 -1.93 5.25 29.15
CA LYS A 52 -3.27 5.23 28.54
C LYS A 52 -3.27 5.61 27.06
N VAL A 53 -2.33 6.48 26.64
CA VAL A 53 -2.14 6.89 25.25
C VAL A 53 -0.67 6.95 24.97
N ALA A 54 -0.23 6.45 23.83
CA ALA A 54 1.15 6.59 23.36
C ALA A 54 1.19 7.18 21.95
N ALA A 55 2.23 7.96 21.66
CA ALA A 55 2.40 8.57 20.36
C ALA A 55 3.87 8.76 20.02
N MET A 56 4.23 8.51 18.78
CA MET A 56 5.50 8.93 18.23
C MET A 56 5.30 10.22 17.42
N VAL A 57 6.03 11.27 17.78
CA VAL A 57 6.03 12.53 17.06
C VAL A 57 7.35 12.74 16.34
N PHE A 58 7.30 13.37 15.17
CA PHE A 58 8.47 13.75 14.39
C PHE A 58 8.72 15.24 14.50
N ASN A 59 9.94 15.60 14.93
CA ASN A 59 10.32 16.99 15.05
C ASN A 59 11.30 17.35 13.95
N GLN A 60 11.00 18.42 13.23
CA GLN A 60 11.86 18.97 12.18
C GLN A 60 12.15 20.43 12.48
N LYS A 61 13.44 20.81 12.42
CA LYS A 61 13.81 22.21 12.59
C LYS A 61 13.39 23.01 11.35
N VAL A 62 12.71 24.14 11.59
CA VAL A 62 12.26 25.05 10.55
C VAL A 62 12.62 26.48 10.91
N ALA A 63 12.49 27.43 9.98
CA ALA A 63 12.71 28.83 10.29
C ALA A 63 11.81 29.28 11.46
N GLY A 64 12.43 29.76 12.54
CA GLY A 64 11.76 30.30 13.70
C GLY A 64 11.37 29.30 14.79
N GLY A 65 11.73 28.01 14.69
CA GLY A 65 11.43 27.04 15.74
C GLY A 65 11.37 25.61 15.21
N TRP A 66 10.43 24.84 15.73
CA TRP A 66 10.21 23.44 15.34
C TRP A 66 8.85 23.25 14.67
N ARG A 67 8.78 22.34 13.72
CA ARG A 67 7.55 21.69 13.29
C ARG A 67 7.48 20.34 13.96
N MET A 68 6.36 20.04 14.60
CA MET A 68 6.06 18.74 15.19
C MET A 68 4.92 18.09 14.42
N GLU A 69 5.07 16.84 14.02
CA GLU A 69 4.06 16.06 13.33
C GLU A 69 3.76 14.78 14.08
N LEU A 70 2.48 14.55 14.37
CA LEU A 70 1.91 13.28 14.82
C LEU A 70 1.16 12.67 13.65
N ASN A 71 1.79 11.73 12.97
CA ASN A 71 1.24 11.04 11.81
C ASN A 71 0.75 9.64 12.19
N ALA A 72 -0.46 9.30 11.78
CA ALA A 72 -1.13 8.02 12.02
C ALA A 72 -1.25 7.62 13.51
N GLY A 73 -1.36 8.62 14.39
CA GLY A 73 -1.54 8.45 15.83
C GLY A 73 -2.48 9.51 16.42
N PRO A 74 -2.65 9.53 17.74
CA PRO A 74 -2.00 8.70 18.75
C PRO A 74 -2.55 7.28 18.79
N ASN A 75 -1.86 6.42 19.52
CA ASN A 75 -2.22 5.02 19.71
C ASN A 75 -2.88 4.86 21.08
N THR A 76 -4.08 4.27 21.12
CA THR A 76 -4.80 4.05 22.40
C THR A 76 -5.90 3.01 22.28
N ASN A 77 -6.12 2.27 23.36
CA ASN A 77 -7.35 1.53 23.63
C ASN A 77 -8.30 2.31 24.58
N HIS A 78 -7.96 3.57 24.91
CA HIS A 78 -8.67 4.46 25.82
C HIS A 78 -9.10 5.76 25.13
N PRO A 79 -10.10 5.72 24.23
CA PRO A 79 -10.52 6.89 23.47
C PRO A 79 -11.03 8.05 24.35
N GLU A 80 -11.51 7.74 25.55
CA GLU A 80 -11.94 8.70 26.57
C GLU A 80 -10.79 9.61 27.05
N GLU A 81 -9.54 9.21 26.88
CA GLU A 81 -8.37 9.99 27.31
C GLU A 81 -7.78 10.88 26.20
N LEU A 82 -8.33 10.83 24.99
CA LEU A 82 -7.84 11.59 23.85
C LEU A 82 -7.95 13.11 24.05
N GLU A 83 -9.00 13.60 24.71
CA GLU A 83 -9.15 15.03 25.02
C GLU A 83 -7.99 15.53 25.87
N HIS A 84 -7.66 14.79 26.92
CA HIS A 84 -6.54 15.11 27.80
C HIS A 84 -5.21 15.06 27.05
N PHE A 85 -5.01 14.01 26.23
CA PHE A 85 -3.80 13.86 25.43
C PHE A 85 -3.60 15.04 24.48
N TYR A 86 -4.60 15.41 23.68
CA TYR A 86 -4.47 16.49 22.72
C TYR A 86 -4.32 17.86 23.38
N THR A 87 -4.95 18.05 24.52
CA THR A 87 -4.79 19.29 25.32
C THR A 87 -3.35 19.42 25.79
N GLN A 88 -2.80 18.39 26.42
CA GLN A 88 -1.43 18.42 26.94
C GLN A 88 -0.38 18.42 25.81
N LEU A 89 -0.67 17.81 24.66
CA LEU A 89 0.21 17.86 23.50
C LEU A 89 0.41 19.30 22.98
N LYS A 90 -0.62 20.16 23.05
CA LYS A 90 -0.49 21.59 22.70
C LYS A 90 0.44 22.31 23.66
N ASP A 91 0.30 22.05 24.96
CA ASP A 91 1.14 22.66 25.99
C ASP A 91 2.58 22.20 25.87
N TYR A 92 2.79 20.90 25.62
CA TYR A 92 4.09 20.31 25.34
C TYR A 92 4.73 20.96 24.09
N ALA A 93 3.99 21.07 23.00
CA ALA A 93 4.45 21.72 21.77
C ALA A 93 4.90 23.16 22.02
N LYS A 94 4.14 23.91 22.86
CA LYS A 94 4.49 25.27 23.24
C LYS A 94 5.79 25.33 24.06
N GLN A 95 5.97 24.43 25.02
CA GLN A 95 7.20 24.35 25.84
C GLN A 95 8.44 24.00 24.99
N LYS A 96 8.26 23.24 23.90
CA LYS A 96 9.36 22.83 22.99
C LYS A 96 9.59 23.80 21.83
N ASP A 97 9.09 25.03 21.87
CA ASP A 97 9.19 26.07 20.82
C ASP A 97 8.69 25.58 19.44
N VAL A 98 7.64 24.76 19.44
CA VAL A 98 6.97 24.30 18.23
C VAL A 98 6.12 25.43 17.67
N ILE A 99 6.38 25.84 16.42
CA ILE A 99 5.61 26.89 15.74
C ILE A 99 4.42 26.34 14.94
N GLU A 100 4.48 25.08 14.57
CA GLU A 100 3.42 24.36 13.86
C GLU A 100 3.36 22.91 14.35
N LEU A 101 2.22 22.53 14.93
CA LEU A 101 1.88 21.15 15.30
C LEU A 101 0.87 20.62 14.28
N ILE A 102 1.19 19.52 13.64
CA ILE A 102 0.38 18.84 12.62
C ILE A 102 -0.07 17.49 13.16
N LEU A 103 -1.37 17.23 13.09
CA LEU A 103 -1.94 15.94 13.45
C LEU A 103 -2.58 15.31 12.21
N LYS A 104 -2.30 14.04 11.99
CA LYS A 104 -2.92 13.19 10.95
C LYS A 104 -3.40 11.90 11.60
N PRO A 105 -4.58 11.90 12.24
CA PRO A 105 -5.09 10.73 12.96
C PRO A 105 -5.29 9.51 12.05
N TYR A 106 -5.14 8.31 12.61
CA TYR A 106 -5.35 7.03 11.90
C TYR A 106 -6.80 6.53 12.01
N ASP A 107 -7.64 7.24 12.71
CA ASP A 107 -9.06 6.96 12.85
C ASP A 107 -9.76 6.93 11.49
N ASN A 108 -10.94 6.33 11.47
CA ASN A 108 -11.78 6.30 10.27
C ASN A 108 -12.93 7.31 10.42
N TYR A 109 -13.00 8.23 9.47
CA TYR A 109 -14.12 9.17 9.37
C TYR A 109 -15.37 8.49 8.82
N GLN A 110 -15.23 7.73 7.73
CA GLN A 110 -16.33 7.02 7.09
C GLN A 110 -15.83 5.81 6.31
N SER A 111 -16.69 4.79 6.21
CA SER A 111 -16.44 3.59 5.40
C SER A 111 -17.37 3.55 4.20
N PHE A 112 -16.84 3.01 3.09
CA PHE A 112 -17.56 2.85 1.83
C PHE A 112 -17.33 1.44 1.30
N ASP A 113 -18.26 0.95 0.49
CA ASP A 113 -18.04 -0.29 -0.23
C ASP A 113 -16.95 -0.14 -1.31
N THR A 114 -16.73 -1.21 -2.07
CA THR A 114 -15.69 -1.22 -3.12
C THR A 114 -15.93 -0.21 -4.25
N ASP A 115 -17.16 0.26 -4.43
CA ASP A 115 -17.57 1.17 -5.49
C ASP A 115 -17.76 2.62 -5.01
N GLY A 116 -17.49 2.88 -3.73
CA GLY A 116 -17.56 4.20 -3.13
C GLY A 116 -18.93 4.58 -2.58
N ILE A 117 -19.83 3.60 -2.40
CA ILE A 117 -21.13 3.82 -1.74
C ILE A 117 -20.92 3.77 -0.23
N PRO A 118 -21.38 4.79 0.53
CA PRO A 118 -21.24 4.81 1.98
C PRO A 118 -21.89 3.59 2.65
N ILE A 119 -21.17 2.91 3.54
CA ILE A 119 -21.64 1.78 4.34
C ILE A 119 -21.63 2.08 5.86
N SER A 120 -21.18 3.28 6.24
CA SER A 120 -21.29 3.81 7.60
C SER A 120 -21.74 5.27 7.58
N HIS A 121 -22.26 5.75 8.71
CA HIS A 121 -22.39 7.18 8.93
C HIS A 121 -21.02 7.84 9.12
N PRO A 122 -20.87 9.14 8.77
CA PRO A 122 -19.68 9.91 9.10
C PRO A 122 -19.45 9.96 10.62
N ASN A 123 -18.24 9.63 11.06
CA ASN A 123 -17.82 9.82 12.44
C ASN A 123 -17.20 11.22 12.59
N THR A 124 -17.93 12.15 13.13
CA THR A 124 -17.51 13.55 13.32
C THR A 124 -16.90 13.82 14.69
N ASP A 125 -16.88 12.85 15.59
CA ASP A 125 -16.53 13.05 17.00
C ASP A 125 -15.10 13.58 17.16
N LEU A 126 -14.14 12.97 16.49
CA LEU A 126 -12.76 13.40 16.54
C LEU A 126 -12.56 14.80 15.91
N ILE A 127 -13.25 15.10 14.81
CA ILE A 127 -13.20 16.43 14.17
C ILE A 127 -13.77 17.47 15.13
N SER A 128 -14.89 17.18 15.77
CA SER A 128 -15.54 18.05 16.75
C SER A 128 -14.65 18.29 17.98
N LEU A 129 -14.09 17.21 18.52
CA LEU A 129 -13.16 17.26 19.65
C LEU A 129 -11.95 18.15 19.35
N LEU A 130 -11.22 17.85 18.28
CA LEU A 130 -10.01 18.61 17.94
C LEU A 130 -10.31 20.07 17.61
N THR A 131 -11.44 20.34 16.95
CA THR A 131 -11.86 21.72 16.65
C THR A 131 -12.23 22.48 17.93
N ALA A 132 -12.94 21.86 18.87
CA ALA A 132 -13.26 22.43 20.18
C ALA A 132 -11.99 22.73 20.99
N LEU A 133 -10.95 21.90 20.87
CA LEU A 133 -9.63 22.13 21.47
C LEU A 133 -8.81 23.21 20.73
N GLY A 134 -9.33 23.81 19.67
CA GLY A 134 -8.70 24.89 18.92
C GLY A 134 -7.69 24.44 17.86
N TYR A 135 -7.72 23.17 17.44
CA TYR A 135 -7.02 22.73 16.25
C TYR A 135 -7.80 23.14 15.00
N LYS A 136 -7.10 23.61 13.98
CA LYS A 136 -7.69 23.95 12.69
C LYS A 136 -7.74 22.72 11.81
N HIS A 137 -8.92 22.31 11.37
CA HIS A 137 -9.11 21.24 10.41
C HIS A 137 -8.86 21.73 8.97
N ASP A 138 -8.04 21.03 8.19
CA ASP A 138 -7.74 21.36 6.79
C ASP A 138 -8.85 20.95 5.80
N SER A 139 -10.04 20.61 6.31
CA SER A 139 -11.18 20.00 5.61
C SER A 139 -10.92 18.59 5.09
N LEU A 140 -12.02 17.89 4.75
CA LEU A 140 -11.94 16.59 4.08
C LEU A 140 -11.55 16.80 2.61
N LYS A 141 -10.50 16.11 2.17
CA LYS A 141 -9.94 16.28 0.83
C LYS A 141 -10.01 14.97 0.04
N THR A 142 -9.90 15.10 -1.28
CA THR A 142 -9.66 14.01 -2.21
C THR A 142 -8.23 14.10 -2.76
N GLY A 143 -7.76 13.05 -3.42
CA GLY A 143 -6.39 12.97 -3.93
C GLY A 143 -5.38 12.66 -2.83
N TYR A 144 -4.20 13.22 -2.97
CA TYR A 144 -3.06 12.97 -2.07
C TYR A 144 -2.59 14.32 -1.49
N PRO A 145 -3.31 14.89 -0.52
CA PRO A 145 -2.90 16.15 0.09
C PRO A 145 -1.52 16.00 0.73
N GLU A 146 -0.62 16.93 0.41
CA GLU A 146 0.79 16.88 0.86
C GLU A 146 1.53 15.56 0.52
N GLY A 147 1.07 14.86 -0.53
CA GLY A 147 1.65 13.59 -0.98
C GLY A 147 1.19 12.35 -0.22
N GLU A 148 0.27 12.49 0.75
CA GLU A 148 -0.24 11.38 1.56
C GLU A 148 -1.71 11.06 1.26
N PRO A 149 -2.10 9.77 1.20
CA PRO A 149 -3.49 9.41 0.97
C PRO A 149 -4.33 9.60 2.24
N VAL A 150 -5.52 10.18 2.07
CA VAL A 150 -6.57 10.22 3.10
C VAL A 150 -7.70 9.24 2.82
N TRP A 151 -7.63 8.52 1.71
CA TRP A 151 -8.55 7.46 1.30
C TRP A 151 -7.76 6.17 1.12
N HIS A 152 -8.09 5.14 1.91
CA HIS A 152 -7.43 3.85 1.88
C HIS A 152 -8.36 2.78 1.34
N TYR A 153 -7.84 1.89 0.49
CA TYR A 153 -8.53 0.67 0.11
C TYR A 153 -8.02 -0.47 0.96
N VAL A 154 -8.90 -1.18 1.65
CA VAL A 154 -8.52 -2.24 2.59
C VAL A 154 -9.29 -3.52 2.33
N LYS A 155 -8.73 -4.66 2.73
CA LYS A 155 -9.39 -5.96 2.68
C LYS A 155 -9.27 -6.65 4.04
N LYS A 156 -10.39 -7.14 4.58
CA LYS A 156 -10.36 -8.04 5.74
C LYS A 156 -9.83 -9.40 5.30
N LEU A 157 -8.86 -9.91 6.04
CA LEU A 157 -8.32 -11.26 5.90
C LEU A 157 -8.83 -12.20 7.01
N GLU A 158 -9.41 -11.64 8.07
CA GLU A 158 -9.98 -12.41 9.16
C GLU A 158 -11.01 -13.45 8.66
N GLY A 159 -10.84 -14.70 9.07
CA GLY A 159 -11.68 -15.81 8.64
C GLY A 159 -11.41 -16.34 7.23
N ILE A 160 -10.40 -15.81 6.54
CA ILE A 160 -9.95 -16.29 5.23
C ILE A 160 -8.69 -17.12 5.43
N ASP A 161 -8.75 -18.41 5.10
CA ASP A 161 -7.57 -19.25 5.01
C ASP A 161 -6.90 -19.16 3.61
N SER A 162 -5.66 -19.65 3.52
CA SER A 162 -4.86 -19.59 2.29
C SER A 162 -5.55 -20.22 1.08
N SER A 163 -6.31 -21.31 1.28
CA SER A 163 -7.02 -22.02 0.20
C SER A 163 -8.21 -21.23 -0.34
N ARG A 164 -8.80 -20.36 0.49
CA ARG A 164 -9.97 -19.56 0.15
C ARG A 164 -9.60 -18.14 -0.31
N LEU A 165 -8.36 -17.70 -0.16
CA LEU A 165 -7.97 -16.33 -0.49
C LEU A 165 -8.42 -15.92 -1.89
N THR A 166 -8.02 -16.67 -2.92
CA THR A 166 -8.39 -16.35 -4.31
C THR A 166 -9.89 -16.39 -4.54
N HIS A 167 -10.64 -17.27 -3.83
CA HIS A 167 -12.09 -17.31 -3.89
C HIS A 167 -12.77 -16.06 -3.32
N SER A 168 -12.10 -15.35 -2.42
CA SER A 168 -12.59 -14.09 -1.84
C SER A 168 -12.44 -12.88 -2.77
N PHE A 169 -11.72 -13.01 -3.89
CA PHE A 169 -11.54 -11.93 -4.86
C PHE A 169 -12.79 -11.74 -5.74
N SER A 170 -12.88 -10.60 -6.42
CA SER A 170 -13.93 -10.35 -7.40
C SER A 170 -13.85 -11.39 -8.56
N LYS A 171 -14.94 -11.54 -9.32
CA LYS A 171 -14.95 -12.44 -10.49
C LYS A 171 -13.80 -12.12 -11.46
N LYS A 172 -13.53 -10.83 -11.68
CA LYS A 172 -12.44 -10.36 -12.54
C LYS A 172 -11.08 -10.66 -11.90
N GLY A 173 -10.92 -10.43 -10.60
CA GLY A 173 -9.69 -10.72 -9.86
C GLY A 173 -9.32 -12.22 -9.90
N LYS A 174 -10.30 -13.12 -9.69
CA LYS A 174 -10.10 -14.58 -9.83
C LYS A 174 -9.57 -14.96 -11.21
N ALA A 175 -10.21 -14.43 -12.25
CA ALA A 175 -9.81 -14.71 -13.63
C ALA A 175 -8.40 -14.18 -13.93
N LEU A 176 -8.05 -13.02 -13.38
CA LEU A 176 -6.76 -12.37 -13.54
C LEU A 176 -5.64 -13.18 -12.89
N ILE A 177 -5.81 -13.61 -11.62
CA ILE A 177 -4.85 -14.48 -10.93
C ILE A 177 -4.69 -15.81 -11.66
N LYS A 178 -5.80 -16.46 -12.03
CA LYS A 178 -5.75 -17.71 -12.80
C LYS A 178 -4.93 -17.56 -14.09
N LYS A 179 -5.12 -16.45 -14.81
CA LYS A 179 -4.38 -16.15 -16.04
C LYS A 179 -2.90 -15.88 -15.75
N ALA A 180 -2.58 -15.07 -14.75
CA ALA A 180 -1.21 -14.72 -14.37
C ALA A 180 -0.39 -15.97 -14.02
N ASN A 181 -0.98 -16.91 -13.29
CA ASN A 181 -0.33 -18.19 -12.95
C ASN A 181 -0.01 -19.08 -14.16
N THR A 182 -0.57 -18.82 -15.36
CA THR A 182 -0.24 -19.57 -16.57
C THR A 182 1.04 -19.15 -17.27
N PHE A 183 1.64 -18.03 -16.87
CA PHE A 183 2.79 -17.46 -17.57
C PHE A 183 4.13 -17.99 -17.07
N GLY A 184 4.19 -18.60 -15.89
CA GLY A 184 5.46 -19.07 -15.30
C GLY A 184 6.24 -17.94 -14.62
N ILE A 185 5.54 -16.91 -14.14
CA ILE A 185 6.14 -15.80 -13.38
C ILE A 185 6.70 -16.34 -12.06
N LYS A 186 7.91 -15.92 -11.73
CA LYS A 186 8.58 -16.21 -10.46
C LYS A 186 8.50 -14.95 -9.57
N LEU A 187 8.20 -15.13 -8.28
CA LEU A 187 8.26 -14.06 -7.29
C LEU A 187 9.52 -14.23 -6.46
N ARG A 188 10.24 -13.14 -6.27
CA ARG A 188 11.52 -13.13 -5.55
C ARG A 188 11.64 -11.88 -4.67
N GLN A 189 12.11 -12.06 -3.44
CA GLN A 189 12.50 -10.96 -2.57
C GLN A 189 13.89 -10.44 -2.97
N LEU A 190 14.03 -9.13 -3.06
CA LEU A 190 15.31 -8.46 -3.27
C LEU A 190 16.08 -8.33 -1.97
N LYS A 191 17.40 -8.49 -2.06
CA LYS A 191 18.33 -8.12 -1.00
C LYS A 191 18.64 -6.63 -1.08
N ARG A 192 19.30 -6.12 -0.03
CA ARG A 192 19.66 -4.69 0.08
C ARG A 192 20.47 -4.16 -1.11
N ASP A 193 21.44 -4.92 -1.57
CA ASP A 193 22.33 -4.59 -2.69
C ASP A 193 21.63 -4.65 -4.06
N GLU A 194 20.48 -5.33 -4.14
CA GLU A 194 19.65 -5.45 -5.34
C GLU A 194 18.55 -4.36 -5.44
N LEU A 195 18.41 -3.46 -4.45
CA LEU A 195 17.33 -2.47 -4.42
C LEU A 195 17.37 -1.44 -5.55
N HIS A 196 18.49 -1.35 -6.29
CA HIS A 196 18.55 -0.56 -7.52
C HIS A 196 17.56 -1.07 -8.58
N HIS A 197 17.29 -2.38 -8.66
CA HIS A 197 16.25 -2.92 -9.54
C HIS A 197 14.85 -2.48 -9.14
N PHE A 198 14.57 -2.41 -7.82
CA PHE A 198 13.30 -1.87 -7.34
C PHE A 198 13.16 -0.38 -7.69
N LYS A 199 14.23 0.39 -7.52
CA LYS A 199 14.27 1.81 -7.88
C LYS A 199 14.00 2.02 -9.39
N GLU A 200 14.61 1.23 -10.28
CA GLU A 200 14.36 1.29 -11.73
C GLU A 200 12.88 1.05 -12.07
N ILE A 201 12.23 0.07 -11.42
CA ILE A 201 10.82 -0.25 -11.65
C ILE A 201 9.89 0.87 -11.15
N THR A 202 10.18 1.45 -9.97
CA THR A 202 9.36 2.55 -9.41
C THR A 202 9.56 3.85 -10.19
N GLU A 203 10.78 4.14 -10.61
CA GLU A 203 11.12 5.31 -11.44
C GLU A 203 10.38 5.29 -12.79
N ALA A 204 10.40 4.17 -13.50
CA ALA A 204 9.64 4.00 -14.74
C ALA A 204 8.12 4.21 -14.55
N THR A 205 7.61 3.98 -13.33
CA THR A 205 6.22 4.22 -13.00
C THR A 205 5.97 5.69 -12.62
N SER A 206 6.89 6.31 -11.87
CA SER A 206 6.78 7.72 -11.47
C SER A 206 6.86 8.66 -12.65
N ASP A 207 7.78 8.42 -13.58
CA ASP A 207 7.94 9.19 -14.82
C ASP A 207 6.64 9.18 -15.65
N ARG A 208 6.02 8.01 -15.77
CA ARG A 208 4.75 7.87 -16.50
C ARG A 208 3.57 8.57 -15.83
N ARG A 209 3.60 8.72 -14.50
CA ARG A 209 2.49 9.26 -13.68
C ARG A 209 2.74 10.66 -13.19
N ASP A 210 3.87 11.27 -13.57
CA ASP A 210 4.27 12.63 -13.22
C ASP A 210 4.26 12.90 -11.70
N TYR A 211 4.97 12.03 -10.95
CA TYR A 211 5.24 12.25 -9.53
C TYR A 211 6.72 11.96 -9.21
N LEU A 212 7.23 12.55 -8.14
CA LEU A 212 8.62 12.35 -7.71
C LEU A 212 8.77 11.02 -6.96
N ASP A 213 9.56 10.09 -7.51
CA ASP A 213 9.91 8.84 -6.85
C ASP A 213 10.90 9.05 -5.69
N LYS A 214 10.93 8.08 -4.77
CA LYS A 214 11.93 8.05 -3.70
C LYS A 214 13.32 7.72 -4.24
N SER A 215 14.36 8.23 -3.58
CA SER A 215 15.76 7.89 -3.94
C SER A 215 16.10 6.44 -3.59
N LEU A 216 17.12 5.88 -4.24
CA LEU A 216 17.66 4.57 -3.88
C LEU A 216 18.07 4.53 -2.40
N SER A 217 18.71 5.61 -1.90
CA SER A 217 19.10 5.70 -0.48
C SER A 217 17.89 5.63 0.47
N TYR A 218 16.71 6.18 0.06
CA TYR A 218 15.48 6.02 0.84
C TYR A 218 15.07 4.57 0.96
N TYR A 219 15.09 3.81 -0.14
CA TYR A 219 14.74 2.38 -0.12
C TYR A 219 15.75 1.55 0.67
N GLN A 220 17.02 1.89 0.62
CA GLN A 220 18.07 1.26 1.44
C GLN A 220 17.89 1.57 2.94
N ASP A 221 17.65 2.85 3.30
CA ASP A 221 17.35 3.24 4.68
C ASP A 221 16.09 2.54 5.20
N PHE A 222 15.07 2.37 4.32
CA PHE A 222 13.84 1.65 4.65
C PHE A 222 14.11 0.17 4.94
N TYR A 223 14.86 -0.48 4.07
CA TYR A 223 15.27 -1.89 4.24
C TYR A 223 16.03 -2.08 5.57
N ASP A 224 17.00 -1.22 5.84
CA ASP A 224 17.84 -1.28 7.05
C ASP A 224 17.04 -0.96 8.33
N SER A 225 15.94 -0.20 8.24
CA SER A 225 15.14 0.18 9.40
C SER A 225 14.04 -0.83 9.70
N PHE A 226 13.40 -1.39 8.69
CA PHE A 226 12.27 -2.31 8.85
C PHE A 226 12.68 -3.79 8.89
N GLY A 227 13.88 -4.15 8.40
CA GLY A 227 14.38 -5.53 8.45
C GLY A 227 13.35 -6.56 7.98
N ASP A 228 13.06 -7.55 8.84
CA ASP A 228 12.11 -8.64 8.56
C ASP A 228 10.63 -8.20 8.53
N SER A 229 10.35 -6.96 8.96
CA SER A 229 9.00 -6.38 8.89
C SER A 229 8.65 -5.87 7.50
N CYS A 230 9.58 -5.86 6.53
CA CYS A 230 9.30 -5.44 5.17
C CYS A 230 9.81 -6.43 4.12
N GLU A 231 9.20 -6.38 2.94
CA GLU A 231 9.63 -7.15 1.76
C GLU A 231 9.63 -6.28 0.51
N PHE A 232 10.80 -6.20 -0.14
CA PHE A 232 10.92 -5.69 -1.50
C PHE A 232 10.79 -6.88 -2.46
N MET A 233 9.57 -7.09 -2.94
CA MET A 233 9.24 -8.21 -3.82
C MET A 233 9.25 -7.80 -5.28
N VAL A 234 9.78 -8.67 -6.14
CA VAL A 234 9.73 -8.51 -7.59
C VAL A 234 9.12 -9.73 -8.25
N ALA A 235 8.46 -9.50 -9.37
CA ALA A 235 7.98 -10.52 -10.28
C ALA A 235 8.88 -10.56 -11.50
N THR A 236 9.42 -11.74 -11.81
CA THR A 236 10.31 -11.96 -12.96
C THR A 236 9.74 -13.02 -13.90
N LEU A 237 10.13 -12.93 -15.17
CA LEU A 237 9.78 -13.91 -16.20
C LEU A 237 11.00 -14.20 -17.07
N ASN A 238 11.30 -15.47 -17.25
CA ASN A 238 12.26 -15.95 -18.24
C ASN A 238 11.52 -16.23 -19.55
N PHE A 239 11.85 -15.50 -20.61
CA PHE A 239 11.13 -15.62 -21.88
C PHE A 239 11.45 -16.91 -22.64
N GLU A 240 12.59 -17.53 -22.42
CA GLU A 240 12.89 -18.85 -22.97
C GLU A 240 12.01 -19.94 -22.32
N ASP A 241 11.94 -19.97 -20.98
CA ASP A 241 11.06 -20.86 -20.23
C ASP A 241 9.59 -20.66 -20.66
N TYR A 242 9.16 -19.39 -20.79
CA TYR A 242 7.81 -19.05 -21.23
C TYR A 242 7.52 -19.56 -22.63
N LEU A 243 8.44 -19.35 -23.60
CA LEU A 243 8.32 -19.85 -24.98
C LEU A 243 8.23 -21.37 -25.02
N ASN A 244 9.09 -22.05 -24.28
CA ASN A 244 9.12 -23.51 -24.22
C ASN A 244 7.79 -24.07 -23.65
N ASN A 245 7.26 -23.47 -22.61
CA ASN A 245 5.95 -23.82 -22.05
C ASN A 245 4.81 -23.60 -23.04
N LEU A 246 4.85 -22.51 -23.82
CA LEU A 246 3.83 -22.25 -24.86
C LEU A 246 3.89 -23.30 -25.97
N LYS A 247 5.08 -23.63 -26.48
CA LYS A 247 5.27 -24.66 -27.53
C LYS A 247 4.78 -26.04 -27.06
N GLN A 248 5.11 -26.43 -25.84
CA GLN A 248 4.63 -27.67 -25.25
C GLN A 248 3.10 -27.73 -25.16
N ARG A 249 2.45 -26.68 -24.67
CA ARG A 249 0.98 -26.60 -24.61
C ARG A 249 0.34 -26.58 -25.99
N GLN A 250 0.94 -25.93 -26.97
CA GLN A 250 0.47 -25.93 -28.35
C GLN A 250 0.50 -27.32 -28.95
N LEU A 251 1.56 -28.12 -28.70
CA LEU A 251 1.67 -29.51 -29.14
C LEU A 251 0.55 -30.39 -28.54
N GLN A 252 0.26 -30.23 -27.26
CA GLN A 252 -0.86 -30.91 -26.58
C GLN A 252 -2.23 -30.55 -27.21
N LEU A 253 -2.42 -29.26 -27.58
CA LEU A 253 -3.62 -28.84 -28.29
C LEU A 253 -3.72 -29.46 -29.69
N ALA A 254 -2.61 -29.48 -30.43
CA ALA A 254 -2.57 -30.12 -31.76
C ALA A 254 -2.96 -31.61 -31.68
N THR A 255 -2.44 -32.34 -30.70
CA THR A 255 -2.81 -33.73 -30.43
C THR A 255 -4.31 -33.89 -30.14
N SER A 256 -4.84 -32.96 -29.29
CA SER A 256 -6.28 -32.94 -28.94
C SER A 256 -7.18 -32.63 -30.16
N ILE A 257 -6.75 -31.71 -31.01
CA ILE A 257 -7.42 -31.36 -32.27
C ILE A 257 -7.48 -32.57 -33.21
N ASN A 258 -6.35 -33.27 -33.39
CA ASN A 258 -6.28 -34.43 -34.25
C ASN A 258 -7.18 -35.57 -33.75
N LYS A 259 -7.27 -35.80 -32.44
CA LYS A 259 -8.19 -36.75 -31.83
C LYS A 259 -9.65 -36.40 -32.13
N VAL A 260 -10.05 -35.14 -31.94
CA VAL A 260 -11.41 -34.70 -32.22
C VAL A 260 -11.75 -34.78 -33.70
N LYS A 261 -10.81 -34.45 -34.59
CA LYS A 261 -10.96 -34.62 -36.05
C LYS A 261 -11.18 -36.10 -36.44
N GLY A 262 -10.40 -37.03 -35.86
CA GLY A 262 -10.58 -38.46 -36.07
C GLY A 262 -11.94 -38.96 -35.59
N ASP A 263 -12.40 -38.45 -34.46
CA ASP A 263 -13.74 -38.78 -33.92
C ASP A 263 -14.89 -38.22 -34.79
N LEU A 264 -14.69 -37.03 -35.38
CA LEU A 264 -15.67 -36.44 -36.33
C LEU A 264 -15.70 -37.23 -37.65
N GLY A 265 -14.57 -37.80 -38.10
CA GLY A 265 -14.56 -38.72 -39.26
C GLY A 265 -15.50 -39.91 -39.07
N LYS A 266 -15.67 -40.39 -37.81
CA LYS A 266 -16.61 -41.50 -37.47
C LYS A 266 -18.05 -41.01 -37.25
N ASN A 267 -18.26 -39.74 -36.85
CA ASN A 267 -19.57 -39.14 -36.60
C ASN A 267 -19.58 -37.68 -37.01
N PRO A 268 -19.71 -37.37 -38.31
CA PRO A 268 -19.59 -36.01 -38.86
C PRO A 268 -20.66 -35.01 -38.34
N HIS A 269 -21.82 -35.46 -37.94
CA HIS A 269 -22.96 -34.63 -37.54
C HIS A 269 -23.00 -34.32 -36.04
N SER A 270 -21.94 -34.68 -35.27
CA SER A 270 -21.89 -34.39 -33.83
C SER A 270 -21.61 -32.91 -33.57
N GLU A 271 -22.63 -32.11 -33.34
CA GLU A 271 -22.49 -30.69 -32.99
C GLU A 271 -21.53 -30.45 -31.79
N LYS A 272 -21.60 -31.29 -30.75
CA LYS A 272 -20.73 -31.22 -29.59
C LYS A 272 -19.26 -31.32 -29.99
N LYS A 273 -18.91 -32.23 -30.91
CA LYS A 273 -17.51 -32.39 -31.37
C LYS A 273 -17.08 -31.28 -32.32
N GLN A 274 -18.00 -30.76 -33.14
CA GLN A 274 -17.74 -29.60 -34.01
C GLN A 274 -17.45 -28.34 -33.14
N ASN A 275 -18.25 -28.08 -32.13
CA ASN A 275 -18.05 -26.97 -31.19
C ASN A 275 -16.72 -27.13 -30.42
N ARG A 276 -16.39 -28.36 -30.00
CA ARG A 276 -15.11 -28.64 -29.34
C ARG A 276 -13.92 -28.43 -30.27
N LEU A 277 -14.02 -28.82 -31.53
CA LEU A 277 -12.98 -28.56 -32.52
C LEU A 277 -12.77 -27.07 -32.75
N LYS A 278 -13.85 -26.30 -32.89
CA LYS A 278 -13.81 -24.83 -33.03
C LYS A 278 -13.13 -24.16 -31.84
N GLU A 279 -13.48 -24.58 -30.62
CA GLU A 279 -12.87 -24.06 -29.39
C GLU A 279 -11.36 -24.36 -29.33
N LEU A 280 -10.94 -25.61 -29.60
CA LEU A 280 -9.54 -26.00 -29.58
C LEU A 280 -8.73 -25.30 -30.68
N SER A 281 -9.31 -25.11 -31.87
CA SER A 281 -8.66 -24.38 -32.97
C SER A 281 -8.45 -22.90 -32.60
N SER A 282 -9.43 -22.23 -32.01
CA SER A 282 -9.28 -20.86 -31.53
C SER A 282 -8.22 -20.73 -30.43
N GLN A 283 -8.16 -21.70 -29.51
CA GLN A 283 -7.07 -21.75 -28.53
C GLN A 283 -5.70 -21.94 -29.20
N PHE A 284 -5.59 -22.81 -30.21
CA PHE A 284 -4.34 -23.04 -30.94
C PHE A 284 -3.84 -21.76 -31.63
N GLU A 285 -4.71 -21.02 -32.32
CA GLU A 285 -4.41 -19.72 -32.91
C GLU A 285 -3.91 -18.72 -31.86
N THR A 286 -4.58 -18.67 -30.70
CA THR A 286 -4.15 -17.81 -29.59
C THR A 286 -2.72 -18.17 -29.12
N PHE A 287 -2.37 -19.45 -29.07
CA PHE A 287 -1.01 -19.89 -28.73
C PHE A 287 0.00 -19.50 -29.81
N GLN A 288 -0.35 -19.54 -31.09
CA GLN A 288 0.53 -19.08 -32.17
C GLN A 288 0.91 -17.59 -32.00
N VAL A 289 -0.09 -16.72 -31.72
CA VAL A 289 0.17 -15.30 -31.47
C VAL A 289 1.08 -15.12 -30.26
N ARG A 290 0.82 -15.84 -29.15
CA ARG A 290 1.63 -15.73 -27.93
C ARG A 290 3.06 -16.26 -28.13
N ILE A 291 3.26 -17.28 -28.96
CA ILE A 291 4.58 -17.81 -29.33
C ILE A 291 5.36 -16.76 -30.13
N SER A 292 4.72 -16.12 -31.12
CA SER A 292 5.35 -15.04 -31.90
C SER A 292 5.79 -13.89 -31.01
N GLU A 293 4.93 -13.47 -30.07
CA GLU A 293 5.28 -12.43 -29.08
C GLU A 293 6.41 -12.87 -28.14
N ALA A 294 6.41 -14.13 -27.69
CA ALA A 294 7.45 -14.67 -26.80
C ALA A 294 8.81 -14.74 -27.52
N LEU A 295 8.83 -15.06 -28.82
CA LEU A 295 10.06 -15.03 -29.64
C LEU A 295 10.61 -13.60 -29.71
N HIS A 296 9.77 -12.60 -29.93
CA HIS A 296 10.20 -11.21 -29.95
C HIS A 296 10.78 -10.76 -28.60
N PHE A 297 10.15 -11.13 -27.48
CA PHE A 297 10.72 -10.84 -26.16
C PHE A 297 12.03 -11.61 -25.90
N LEU A 298 12.14 -12.85 -26.37
CA LEU A 298 13.38 -13.61 -26.24
C LEU A 298 14.52 -12.98 -27.05
N GLU A 299 14.23 -12.44 -28.23
CA GLU A 299 15.18 -11.70 -29.05
C GLU A 299 15.63 -10.40 -28.35
N GLU A 300 14.69 -9.65 -27.74
CA GLU A 300 14.98 -8.37 -27.05
C GLU A 300 15.72 -8.58 -25.72
N TYR A 301 15.35 -9.61 -24.91
CA TYR A 301 15.85 -9.76 -23.55
C TYR A 301 16.81 -10.93 -23.32
N GLY A 302 16.93 -11.83 -24.29
CA GLY A 302 17.73 -13.05 -24.14
C GLY A 302 17.14 -14.04 -23.13
N THR A 303 18.01 -14.89 -22.58
CA THR A 303 17.64 -16.02 -21.71
C THR A 303 17.68 -15.68 -20.21
N LYS A 304 17.83 -14.40 -19.85
CA LYS A 304 17.84 -13.94 -18.45
C LYS A 304 16.44 -13.73 -17.91
N ASP A 305 16.29 -13.80 -16.59
CA ASP A 305 15.08 -13.41 -15.91
C ASP A 305 14.86 -11.89 -16.03
N VAL A 306 13.69 -11.47 -16.51
CA VAL A 306 13.32 -10.07 -16.75
C VAL A 306 12.37 -9.60 -15.66
N PHE A 307 12.66 -8.45 -15.06
CA PHE A 307 11.78 -7.81 -14.08
C PHE A 307 10.54 -7.26 -14.76
N LEU A 308 9.36 -7.62 -14.26
CA LEU A 308 8.06 -7.19 -14.80
C LEU A 308 7.41 -6.12 -13.91
N ALA A 309 7.50 -6.30 -12.61
CA ALA A 309 6.92 -5.44 -11.58
C ALA A 309 7.64 -5.63 -10.25
N GLY A 310 7.50 -4.64 -9.36
CA GLY A 310 7.98 -4.70 -7.99
C GLY A 310 7.01 -4.06 -7.02
N SER A 311 7.02 -4.52 -5.77
CA SER A 311 6.20 -3.99 -4.67
C SER A 311 6.94 -4.07 -3.35
N LEU A 312 6.81 -3.02 -2.54
CA LEU A 312 7.24 -3.00 -1.15
C LEU A 312 6.03 -3.28 -0.25
N PHE A 313 6.15 -4.31 0.57
CA PHE A 313 5.16 -4.69 1.58
C PHE A 313 5.73 -4.52 2.98
N ILE A 314 4.86 -4.19 3.92
CA ILE A 314 5.16 -4.11 5.35
C ILE A 314 4.20 -5.03 6.09
N TYR A 315 4.70 -5.65 7.16
CA TYR A 315 3.91 -6.55 7.99
C TYR A 315 4.07 -6.14 9.46
N THR A 316 3.01 -5.61 10.04
CA THR A 316 2.87 -5.43 11.49
C THR A 316 1.94 -6.50 12.04
N GLU A 317 1.76 -6.56 13.35
CA GLU A 317 0.80 -7.48 13.97
C GLU A 317 -0.65 -7.15 13.57
N GLN A 318 -0.94 -5.88 13.30
CA GLN A 318 -2.29 -5.38 13.04
C GLN A 318 -2.65 -5.37 11.57
N GLU A 319 -1.70 -5.01 10.70
CA GLU A 319 -1.98 -4.92 9.27
C GLU A 319 -0.77 -5.29 8.39
N ALA A 320 -1.06 -5.82 7.21
CA ALA A 320 -0.09 -5.90 6.12
C ALA A 320 -0.37 -4.75 5.14
N VAL A 321 0.68 -4.06 4.71
CA VAL A 321 0.56 -2.82 3.94
C VAL A 321 1.26 -2.93 2.60
N TYR A 322 0.57 -2.54 1.52
CA TYR A 322 1.12 -2.35 0.19
C TYR A 322 1.54 -0.89 0.00
N LEU A 323 2.84 -0.60 0.18
CA LEU A 323 3.32 0.78 0.31
C LEU A 323 3.74 1.41 -1.02
N PHE A 324 4.74 0.84 -1.70
CA PHE A 324 5.25 1.32 -2.98
C PHE A 324 5.21 0.23 -4.03
N SER A 325 5.03 0.62 -5.28
CA SER A 325 5.06 -0.34 -6.39
C SER A 325 5.32 0.31 -7.73
N GLY A 326 5.82 -0.50 -8.63
CA GLY A 326 6.00 -0.15 -10.02
C GLY A 326 5.79 -1.34 -10.96
N SER A 327 5.57 -1.04 -12.23
CA SER A 327 5.48 -2.04 -13.30
C SER A 327 5.79 -1.42 -14.66
N TYR A 328 6.35 -2.20 -15.55
CA TYR A 328 6.58 -1.77 -16.93
C TYR A 328 5.33 -2.00 -17.79
N PRO A 329 4.78 -0.99 -18.49
CA PRO A 329 3.55 -1.10 -19.30
C PRO A 329 3.60 -2.20 -20.35
N LYS A 330 4.75 -2.43 -20.96
CA LYS A 330 4.95 -3.48 -21.98
C LYS A 330 4.68 -4.90 -21.46
N PHE A 331 4.72 -5.09 -20.14
CA PHE A 331 4.46 -6.35 -19.48
C PHE A 331 3.08 -6.43 -18.81
N ASN A 332 2.21 -5.44 -18.97
CA ASN A 332 0.88 -5.42 -18.33
C ASN A 332 0.03 -6.67 -18.65
N LYS A 333 0.22 -7.27 -19.83
CA LYS A 333 -0.48 -8.50 -20.27
C LYS A 333 -0.18 -9.74 -19.42
N PHE A 334 0.89 -9.70 -18.63
CA PHE A 334 1.29 -10.79 -17.73
C PHE A 334 0.64 -10.68 -16.35
N TYR A 335 0.04 -9.53 -16.01
CA TYR A 335 -0.65 -9.29 -14.73
C TYR A 335 0.19 -9.55 -13.48
N SER A 336 1.49 -9.43 -13.58
CA SER A 336 2.46 -9.70 -12.50
C SER A 336 2.18 -8.92 -11.20
N PRO A 337 1.69 -7.64 -11.20
CA PRO A 337 1.33 -6.95 -9.97
C PRO A 337 0.27 -7.68 -9.15
N ALA A 338 -0.64 -8.44 -9.79
CA ALA A 338 -1.68 -9.16 -9.06
C ALA A 338 -1.13 -10.36 -8.29
N LEU A 339 -0.13 -11.06 -8.83
CA LEU A 339 0.54 -12.15 -8.11
C LEU A 339 1.32 -11.64 -6.90
N LEU A 340 1.92 -10.44 -6.99
CA LEU A 340 2.57 -9.80 -5.85
C LEU A 340 1.57 -9.51 -4.72
N GLN A 341 0.34 -9.07 -5.07
CA GLN A 341 -0.71 -8.86 -4.07
C GLN A 341 -1.19 -10.18 -3.45
N GLU A 342 -1.40 -11.22 -4.25
CA GLU A 342 -1.78 -12.55 -3.75
C GLU A 342 -0.72 -13.09 -2.78
N HIS A 343 0.57 -13.01 -3.16
CA HIS A 343 1.69 -13.39 -2.31
C HIS A 343 1.66 -12.69 -0.95
N ALA A 344 1.55 -11.36 -0.96
CA ALA A 344 1.56 -10.58 0.28
C ALA A 344 0.35 -10.88 1.19
N MET A 345 -0.83 -11.09 0.62
CA MET A 345 -2.01 -11.49 1.39
C MET A 345 -1.89 -12.91 1.95
N LEU A 346 -1.31 -13.86 1.19
CA LEU A 346 -1.02 -15.21 1.70
C LEU A 346 -0.03 -15.16 2.87
N LYS A 347 1.04 -14.36 2.75
CA LYS A 347 2.00 -14.17 3.84
C LYS A 347 1.34 -13.52 5.07
N ALA A 348 0.48 -12.52 4.86
CA ALA A 348 -0.29 -11.90 5.94
C ALA A 348 -1.18 -12.91 6.67
N ILE A 349 -1.90 -13.77 5.94
CA ILE A 349 -2.71 -14.86 6.53
C ILE A 349 -1.84 -15.82 7.34
N HIS A 350 -0.70 -16.24 6.81
CA HIS A 350 0.24 -17.13 7.53
C HIS A 350 0.80 -16.50 8.81
N LYS A 351 0.95 -15.17 8.83
CA LYS A 351 1.36 -14.41 10.03
C LYS A 351 0.19 -14.14 11.00
N GLY A 352 -1.04 -14.53 10.67
CA GLY A 352 -2.23 -14.25 11.49
C GLY A 352 -2.73 -12.80 11.41
N ILE A 353 -2.24 -12.02 10.45
CA ILE A 353 -2.63 -10.62 10.24
C ILE A 353 -4.04 -10.57 9.65
N LYS A 354 -4.91 -9.80 10.30
CA LYS A 354 -6.35 -9.77 9.99
C LYS A 354 -6.75 -8.77 8.92
N GLN A 355 -5.89 -7.81 8.58
CA GLN A 355 -6.18 -6.75 7.64
C GLN A 355 -5.05 -6.56 6.62
N TYR A 356 -5.43 -6.37 5.36
CA TYR A 356 -4.53 -5.97 4.28
C TYR A 356 -4.89 -4.57 3.80
N ASN A 357 -3.96 -3.64 3.93
CA ASN A 357 -4.13 -2.24 3.57
C ASN A 357 -3.40 -1.95 2.25
N PHE A 358 -4.16 -1.77 1.19
CA PHE A 358 -3.62 -1.36 -0.12
C PHE A 358 -3.22 0.11 -0.16
N LEU A 359 -3.41 0.86 0.93
CA LEU A 359 -3.20 2.30 0.99
C LEU A 359 -3.99 3.11 -0.06
N GLY A 360 -3.37 4.18 -0.55
CA GLY A 360 -3.98 5.31 -1.21
C GLY A 360 -4.81 5.01 -2.46
N ILE A 361 -5.97 5.64 -2.49
CA ILE A 361 -6.77 5.92 -3.67
C ILE A 361 -7.13 7.41 -3.69
N THR A 362 -7.62 7.91 -4.79
CA THR A 362 -7.93 9.34 -4.91
C THR A 362 -9.20 9.78 -4.18
N GLY A 363 -10.09 8.86 -3.81
CA GLY A 363 -11.42 9.17 -3.29
C GLY A 363 -12.38 9.73 -4.36
N LYS A 364 -12.07 9.51 -5.66
CA LYS A 364 -12.95 9.79 -6.79
C LYS A 364 -13.52 8.50 -7.31
N PHE A 365 -14.84 8.42 -7.43
CA PHE A 365 -15.57 7.20 -7.81
C PHE A 365 -16.22 7.29 -9.19
N ASP A 366 -15.74 8.19 -10.03
CA ASP A 366 -16.20 8.44 -11.42
C ASP A 366 -15.58 7.48 -12.46
N GLY A 367 -14.80 6.48 -12.02
CA GLY A 367 -14.11 5.54 -12.88
C GLY A 367 -12.77 6.03 -13.43
N SER A 368 -12.34 7.26 -13.12
CA SER A 368 -11.04 7.79 -13.56
C SER A 368 -9.83 7.20 -12.81
N ASP A 369 -10.02 6.76 -11.55
CA ASP A 369 -8.96 6.20 -10.71
C ASP A 369 -8.58 4.77 -11.14
N GLY A 370 -7.50 4.66 -11.93
CA GLY A 370 -6.96 3.36 -12.34
C GLY A 370 -6.37 2.53 -11.19
N VAL A 371 -5.96 3.20 -10.08
CA VAL A 371 -5.45 2.51 -8.89
C VAL A 371 -6.59 1.85 -8.14
N LEU A 372 -7.71 2.55 -7.96
CA LEU A 372 -8.93 1.97 -7.39
C LEU A 372 -9.40 0.77 -8.21
N ARG A 373 -9.50 0.90 -9.54
CA ARG A 373 -9.90 -0.22 -10.43
C ARG A 373 -9.00 -1.45 -10.30
N PHE A 374 -7.70 -1.26 -10.07
CA PHE A 374 -6.80 -2.38 -9.80
C PHE A 374 -7.12 -3.03 -8.45
N LYS A 375 -7.29 -2.24 -7.39
CA LYS A 375 -7.55 -2.73 -6.02
C LYS A 375 -8.90 -3.43 -5.89
N GLN A 376 -9.92 -2.99 -6.62
CA GLN A 376 -11.25 -3.62 -6.71
C GLN A 376 -11.22 -5.09 -7.16
N ASN A 377 -10.16 -5.54 -7.87
CA ASN A 377 -10.00 -6.96 -8.20
C ASN A 377 -9.92 -7.86 -6.97
N PHE A 378 -9.49 -7.33 -5.84
CA PHE A 378 -9.28 -8.08 -4.60
C PHE A 378 -10.47 -8.04 -3.65
N ASN A 379 -11.56 -7.35 -4.00
CA ASN A 379 -12.83 -7.30 -3.27
C ASN A 379 -12.65 -6.86 -1.80
N GLY A 380 -12.32 -5.60 -1.62
CA GLY A 380 -12.16 -4.93 -0.33
C GLY A 380 -13.25 -3.87 -0.09
N PHE A 381 -12.92 -2.89 0.71
CA PHE A 381 -13.75 -1.73 1.03
C PHE A 381 -12.86 -0.49 1.22
N ILE A 382 -13.48 0.67 1.34
CA ILE A 382 -12.77 1.94 1.37
C ILE A 382 -12.94 2.59 2.74
N LEU A 383 -11.85 3.17 3.25
CA LEU A 383 -11.82 3.95 4.48
C LEU A 383 -11.39 5.38 4.15
N GLN A 384 -12.19 6.34 4.54
CA GLN A 384 -11.81 7.75 4.56
C GLN A 384 -11.26 8.12 5.94
N LYS A 385 -10.09 8.74 5.97
CA LYS A 385 -9.47 9.29 7.18
C LYS A 385 -10.01 10.69 7.48
N PRO A 386 -9.97 11.16 8.74
CA PRO A 386 -10.49 12.48 9.10
C PRO A 386 -9.67 13.65 8.54
N GLY A 387 -8.50 13.39 7.95
CA GLY A 387 -7.64 14.40 7.36
C GLY A 387 -6.66 15.03 8.35
N THR A 388 -6.20 16.23 8.01
CA THR A 388 -5.12 16.93 8.74
C THR A 388 -5.68 18.03 9.64
N PHE A 389 -5.11 18.14 10.84
CA PHE A 389 -5.38 19.19 11.80
C PHE A 389 -4.10 19.95 12.14
N ARG A 390 -4.21 21.27 12.37
CA ARG A 390 -3.06 22.11 12.68
C ARG A 390 -3.30 22.95 13.91
N CYS A 391 -2.27 23.06 14.72
CA CYS A 391 -2.22 24.02 15.81
C CYS A 391 -0.97 24.89 15.69
N TYR A 392 -1.10 26.16 16.00
CA TYR A 392 -0.03 27.13 15.97
C TYR A 392 0.18 27.66 17.39
N PRO A 393 1.05 27.03 18.22
CA PRO A 393 1.25 27.42 19.62
C PRO A 393 1.68 28.88 19.78
N PHE A 394 2.32 29.47 18.77
CA PHE A 394 2.71 30.89 18.71
C PHE A 394 2.16 31.54 17.43
N PRO A 395 0.85 31.85 17.37
CA PRO A 395 0.18 32.27 16.13
C PRO A 395 0.76 33.56 15.54
N ILE A 396 1.14 34.53 16.37
CA ILE A 396 1.76 35.78 15.91
C ILE A 396 3.13 35.50 15.29
N LYS A 397 4.01 34.75 15.96
CA LYS A 397 5.33 34.34 15.47
C LYS A 397 5.21 33.61 14.15
N TYR A 398 4.27 32.64 14.07
CA TYR A 398 4.01 31.88 12.84
C TYR A 398 3.60 32.79 11.67
N HIS A 399 2.69 33.75 11.93
CA HIS A 399 2.23 34.68 10.91
C HIS A 399 3.36 35.53 10.35
N PHE A 400 4.24 36.09 11.21
CA PHE A 400 5.40 36.86 10.77
C PHE A 400 6.37 36.01 9.95
N ILE A 401 6.67 34.78 10.38
CA ILE A 401 7.54 33.87 9.63
C ILE A 401 6.98 33.58 8.25
N ARG A 402 5.65 33.33 8.15
CA ARG A 402 4.97 33.08 6.89
C ARG A 402 5.03 34.28 5.94
N LEU A 403 4.83 35.50 6.47
CA LEU A 403 4.98 36.72 5.69
C LEU A 403 6.41 36.92 5.19
N ALA A 404 7.41 36.72 6.04
CA ALA A 404 8.82 36.82 5.66
C ALA A 404 9.18 35.81 4.56
N LYS A 405 8.72 34.55 4.66
CA LYS A 405 8.93 33.54 3.61
C LYS A 405 8.31 33.95 2.27
N LYS A 406 7.08 34.51 2.32
CA LYS A 406 6.39 35.01 1.11
C LYS A 406 7.15 36.16 0.46
N LEU A 407 7.68 37.09 1.23
CA LEU A 407 8.49 38.22 0.73
C LEU A 407 9.83 37.79 0.14
N LEU A 408 10.40 36.71 0.66
CA LEU A 408 11.70 36.18 0.19
C LEU A 408 11.55 35.15 -0.95
N ASN A 409 10.35 34.95 -1.51
CA ASN A 409 10.05 33.89 -2.50
C ASN A 409 10.55 32.49 -2.10
N ARG A 410 10.65 32.19 -0.81
CA ARG A 410 11.03 30.89 -0.25
C ARG A 410 9.77 30.21 0.29
N TYR A 411 9.14 29.39 -0.57
CA TYR A 411 8.01 28.54 -0.19
C TYR A 411 8.51 27.21 0.41
#